data_276105bdbdafca5f2cd80550d8b1a8bf
#
_entry.id   276105bdbdafca5f2cd80550d8b1a8bf
#
_cell.length_a   1.000
_cell.length_b   1.000
_cell.length_c   1.000
_cell.angle_alpha   90.00
_cell.angle_beta   90.00
_cell.angle_gamma   90.00
#
_symmetry.space_group_name_H-M   'P 1'
#
loop_
_entity.id
_entity.type
_entity.pdbx_description
1 polymer ?
#
loop_
_entity_poly.entity_id
_entity_poly.type
_entity_poly.pdbx_seq_one_letter_code
_entity_poly.pdbx_strand_id
1 'polypeptide(L)'
;MKKLLLSVVAAFCITASPAQSFEELLAPVHSCCERGNRAMEAKRYAEAEREYREAIRLFETLPDSVRTQLDEWNYGGYLRGEYYNLACAQSRLNKRRAAVASLAAYVDCGNCDYSWMIEDPDLDNIRSERGYAETVEKAREQGDFMWILRQAGPYDSSAPTDSLPRFRYADPNDRDLVRVREYFNLDSIAGSGDELSKIRNLMHWVHNAVRHDGGSYNPDSRNAIDLIEVCRKENRGIN
;
A
#
# COMPACT_ATOMS: atom_id res chain seq x y z
N MET A 1 61.74 6.52 50.94
CA MET A 1 60.36 7.06 50.85
C MET A 1 59.82 6.71 49.48
N LYS A 2 59.03 5.64 49.41
CA LYS A 2 58.38 5.15 48.14
C LYS A 2 56.98 5.79 48.08
N LYS A 3 56.73 6.63 47.08
CA LYS A 3 55.41 7.16 46.81
C LYS A 3 54.61 6.14 46.03
N LEU A 4 53.53 5.66 46.62
CA LEU A 4 52.53 4.81 46.00
C LEU A 4 51.61 5.70 45.17
N LEU A 5 51.59 5.55 43.83
CA LEU A 5 50.59 6.12 42.97
C LEU A 5 49.36 5.21 42.96
N LEU A 6 48.26 5.65 43.51
CA LEU A 6 46.95 5.01 43.37
C LEU A 6 46.33 5.47 42.03
N SER A 7 46.28 4.58 41.07
CA SER A 7 45.53 4.79 39.82
C SER A 7 44.06 4.46 40.08
N VAL A 8 43.22 5.47 40.13
CA VAL A 8 41.77 5.30 40.15
C VAL A 8 41.32 5.00 38.72
N VAL A 9 41.00 3.76 38.42
CA VAL A 9 40.30 3.38 37.18
C VAL A 9 38.83 3.69 37.40
N ALA A 10 38.38 4.83 36.84
CA ALA A 10 36.96 5.13 36.72
C ALA A 10 36.34 4.18 35.65
N ALA A 11 35.65 3.16 36.11
CA ALA A 11 34.80 2.35 35.25
C ALA A 11 33.63 3.21 34.77
N PHE A 12 33.70 3.70 33.54
CA PHE A 12 32.55 4.21 32.85
C PHE A 12 31.60 3.04 32.57
N CYS A 13 30.57 2.89 33.41
CA CYS A 13 29.40 2.11 33.05
C CYS A 13 28.70 2.84 31.92
N ILE A 14 28.96 2.44 30.68
CA ILE A 14 28.12 2.80 29.54
C ILE A 14 26.80 2.05 29.79
N THR A 15 25.83 2.74 30.39
CA THR A 15 24.44 2.28 30.36
C THR A 15 24.01 2.37 28.91
N ALA A 16 23.94 1.23 28.23
CA ALA A 16 23.30 1.15 26.94
C ALA A 16 21.87 1.66 27.12
N SER A 17 21.53 2.80 26.51
CA SER A 17 20.14 3.21 26.38
C SER A 17 19.37 2.03 25.74
N PRO A 18 18.19 1.66 26.25
CA PRO A 18 17.37 0.66 25.58
C PRO A 18 17.19 1.10 24.12
N ALA A 19 17.40 0.18 23.18
CA ALA A 19 17.15 0.46 21.78
C ALA A 19 15.70 0.93 21.64
N GLN A 20 15.50 2.11 21.06
CA GLN A 20 14.15 2.65 20.81
C GLN A 20 13.38 1.65 19.96
N SER A 21 12.11 1.42 20.29
CA SER A 21 11.25 0.57 19.50
C SER A 21 10.99 1.24 18.13
N PHE A 22 10.66 0.43 17.14
CA PHE A 22 10.31 0.90 15.80
C PHE A 22 9.16 1.93 15.85
N GLU A 23 8.15 1.68 16.68
CA GLU A 23 7.02 2.58 16.90
C GLU A 23 7.45 3.92 17.51
N GLU A 24 8.35 3.91 18.48
CA GLU A 24 8.88 5.13 19.08
C GLU A 24 9.65 6.01 18.10
N LEU A 25 10.37 5.38 17.15
CA LEU A 25 11.08 6.09 16.08
C LEU A 25 10.13 6.74 15.08
N LEU A 26 9.01 6.10 14.78
CA LEU A 26 8.03 6.60 13.81
C LEU A 26 6.98 7.56 14.41
N ALA A 27 6.74 7.51 15.71
CA ALA A 27 5.72 8.32 16.37
C ALA A 27 5.83 9.83 16.06
N PRO A 28 7.03 10.46 16.03
CA PRO A 28 7.15 11.87 15.64
C PRO A 28 6.73 12.14 14.20
N VAL A 29 7.04 11.23 13.27
CA VAL A 29 6.67 11.33 11.85
C VAL A 29 5.16 11.28 11.72
N HIS A 30 4.52 10.25 12.29
CA HIS A 30 3.06 10.08 12.28
C HIS A 30 2.35 11.28 12.91
N SER A 31 2.87 11.80 14.01
CA SER A 31 2.29 12.97 14.68
C SER A 31 2.30 14.21 13.77
N CYS A 32 3.35 14.43 13.00
CA CYS A 32 3.40 15.51 12.00
C CYS A 32 2.39 15.27 10.87
N CYS A 33 2.31 14.06 10.32
CA CYS A 33 1.34 13.70 9.29
C CYS A 33 -0.09 13.99 9.74
N GLU A 34 -0.46 13.54 10.94
CA GLU A 34 -1.79 13.78 11.50
C GLU A 34 -2.10 15.27 11.73
N ARG A 35 -1.12 16.07 12.20
CA ARG A 35 -1.31 17.50 12.31
C ARG A 35 -1.45 18.17 10.95
N GLY A 36 -0.68 17.73 9.97
CA GLY A 36 -0.79 18.16 8.58
C GLY A 36 -2.18 17.91 8.01
N ASN A 37 -2.69 16.69 8.17
CA ASN A 37 -4.02 16.29 7.71
C ASN A 37 -5.13 17.16 8.35
N ARG A 38 -5.09 17.31 9.66
CA ARG A 38 -6.05 18.18 10.36
C ARG A 38 -5.95 19.65 9.91
N ALA A 39 -4.75 20.12 9.58
CA ALA A 39 -4.57 21.47 9.05
C ALA A 39 -5.12 21.62 7.63
N MET A 40 -4.96 20.59 6.76
CA MET A 40 -5.57 20.54 5.42
C MET A 40 -7.09 20.60 5.50
N GLU A 41 -7.71 19.74 6.30
CA GLU A 41 -9.17 19.72 6.54
C GLU A 41 -9.69 21.07 7.03
N ALA A 42 -8.92 21.72 7.91
CA ALA A 42 -9.24 23.05 8.42
C ALA A 42 -8.85 24.20 7.46
N LYS A 43 -8.35 23.88 6.25
CA LYS A 43 -7.88 24.84 5.23
C LYS A 43 -6.73 25.75 5.72
N ARG A 44 -5.99 25.32 6.74
CA ARG A 44 -4.80 26.00 7.27
C ARG A 44 -3.55 25.55 6.50
N TYR A 45 -3.54 25.81 5.21
CA TYR A 45 -2.55 25.26 4.26
C TYR A 45 -1.09 25.58 4.60
N ALA A 46 -0.80 26.74 5.18
CA ALA A 46 0.57 27.08 5.61
C ALA A 46 1.04 26.25 6.81
N GLU A 47 0.13 25.87 7.68
CA GLU A 47 0.39 24.95 8.78
C GLU A 47 0.58 23.53 8.24
N ALA A 48 -0.30 23.08 7.35
CA ALA A 48 -0.19 21.77 6.69
C ALA A 48 1.16 21.62 5.96
N GLU A 49 1.55 22.61 5.17
CA GLU A 49 2.86 22.61 4.50
C GLU A 49 4.02 22.43 5.48
N ARG A 50 3.99 23.14 6.62
CA ARG A 50 5.04 23.04 7.64
C ARG A 50 5.10 21.63 8.24
N GLU A 51 3.95 21.07 8.62
CA GLU A 51 3.87 19.75 9.23
C GLU A 51 4.29 18.63 8.28
N TYR A 52 3.87 18.67 7.01
CA TYR A 52 4.30 17.67 6.02
C TYR A 52 5.79 17.77 5.70
N ARG A 53 6.36 18.98 5.62
CA ARG A 53 7.83 19.14 5.47
C ARG A 53 8.57 18.56 6.66
N GLU A 54 8.07 18.77 7.86
CA GLU A 54 8.69 18.24 9.07
C GLU A 54 8.56 16.70 9.12
N ALA A 55 7.43 16.13 8.72
CA ALA A 55 7.25 14.68 8.60
C ALA A 55 8.29 14.08 7.64
N ILE A 56 8.44 14.66 6.44
CA ILE A 56 9.42 14.21 5.43
C ILE A 56 10.84 14.32 6.01
N ARG A 57 11.20 15.46 6.61
CA ARG A 57 12.52 15.66 7.21
C ARG A 57 12.83 14.64 8.30
N LEU A 58 11.88 14.38 9.20
CA LEU A 58 12.04 13.39 10.26
C LEU A 58 12.22 11.99 9.69
N PHE A 59 11.46 11.63 8.67
CA PHE A 59 11.61 10.35 7.97
C PHE A 59 12.99 10.18 7.34
N GLU A 60 13.49 11.22 6.65
CA GLU A 60 14.81 11.20 6.03
C GLU A 60 15.96 11.08 7.05
N THR A 61 15.72 11.48 8.30
CA THR A 61 16.71 11.36 9.40
C THR A 61 16.65 10.03 10.15
N LEU A 62 15.69 9.15 9.82
CA LEU A 62 15.64 7.81 10.41
C LEU A 62 16.88 6.99 10.02
N PRO A 63 17.33 6.07 10.88
CA PRO A 63 18.44 5.15 10.55
C PRO A 63 18.14 4.38 9.25
N ASP A 64 19.18 4.15 8.44
CA ASP A 64 19.05 3.44 7.16
C ASP A 64 18.39 2.06 7.32
N SER A 65 18.74 1.34 8.39
CA SER A 65 18.14 0.04 8.70
C SER A 65 16.62 0.11 8.91
N VAL A 66 16.13 1.19 9.53
CA VAL A 66 14.69 1.42 9.74
C VAL A 66 14.02 1.75 8.40
N ARG A 67 14.62 2.62 7.60
CA ARG A 67 14.10 2.98 6.27
C ARG A 67 14.03 1.77 5.34
N THR A 68 15.09 0.94 5.30
CA THR A 68 15.12 -0.31 4.52
C THR A 68 14.00 -1.26 4.95
N GLN A 69 13.80 -1.45 6.25
CA GLN A 69 12.74 -2.30 6.76
C GLN A 69 11.33 -1.78 6.41
N LEU A 70 11.15 -0.46 6.44
CA LEU A 70 9.90 0.18 6.00
C LEU A 70 9.65 -0.05 4.50
N ASP A 71 10.68 0.02 3.68
CA ASP A 71 10.57 -0.24 2.25
C ASP A 71 10.22 -1.72 1.96
N GLU A 72 10.84 -2.67 2.68
CA GLU A 72 10.54 -4.10 2.59
C GLU A 72 9.09 -4.43 2.98
N TRP A 73 8.53 -3.72 3.96
CA TRP A 73 7.15 -3.88 4.40
C TRP A 73 6.14 -3.09 3.57
N ASN A 74 6.60 -2.43 2.50
CA ASN A 74 5.80 -1.50 1.69
C ASN A 74 5.22 -0.31 2.50
N TYR A 75 5.75 -0.06 3.69
CA TYR A 75 5.38 1.09 4.51
C TYR A 75 6.04 2.38 4.02
N GLY A 76 7.12 2.27 3.27
CA GLY A 76 7.78 3.39 2.61
C GLY A 76 6.83 4.15 1.69
N GLY A 77 5.86 3.46 1.06
CA GLY A 77 4.80 4.07 0.26
C GLY A 77 3.91 5.02 1.07
N TYR A 78 3.61 4.70 2.32
CA TYR A 78 2.78 5.54 3.19
C TYR A 78 3.43 6.89 3.50
N LEU A 79 4.71 6.88 3.85
CA LEU A 79 5.45 8.12 4.16
C LEU A 79 5.81 8.94 2.92
N ARG A 80 5.92 8.28 1.77
CA ARG A 80 6.08 8.95 0.47
C ARG A 80 4.81 9.68 0.04
N GLY A 81 3.63 9.24 0.52
CA GLY A 81 2.35 9.96 0.34
C GLY A 81 2.39 11.40 0.87
N GLU A 82 3.27 11.70 1.83
CA GLU A 82 3.42 13.04 2.36
C GLU A 82 3.97 14.06 1.35
N TYR A 83 4.70 13.61 0.32
CA TYR A 83 5.06 14.47 -0.81
C TYR A 83 3.84 14.91 -1.61
N TYR A 84 2.84 14.04 -1.78
CA TYR A 84 1.59 14.39 -2.42
C TYR A 84 0.80 15.42 -1.60
N ASN A 85 0.63 15.14 -0.30
CA ASN A 85 -0.05 16.04 0.62
C ASN A 85 0.65 17.41 0.69
N LEU A 86 1.98 17.41 0.67
CA LEU A 86 2.78 18.64 0.60
C LEU A 86 2.52 19.39 -0.71
N ALA A 87 2.45 18.70 -1.85
CA ALA A 87 2.14 19.31 -3.14
C ALA A 87 0.75 19.96 -3.13
N CYS A 88 -0.25 19.28 -2.56
CA CYS A 88 -1.61 19.81 -2.38
C CYS A 88 -1.60 21.10 -1.52
N ALA A 89 -0.95 21.07 -0.35
CA ALA A 89 -0.86 22.25 0.52
C ALA A 89 -0.18 23.44 -0.19
N GLN A 90 0.91 23.18 -0.90
CA GLN A 90 1.64 24.20 -1.67
C GLN A 90 0.85 24.75 -2.85
N SER A 91 0.12 23.89 -3.55
CA SER A 91 -0.78 24.28 -4.64
C SER A 91 -1.87 25.22 -4.10
N ARG A 92 -2.51 24.88 -2.98
CA ARG A 92 -3.52 25.72 -2.32
C ARG A 92 -2.95 27.06 -1.84
N LEU A 93 -1.67 27.12 -1.54
CA LEU A 93 -0.93 28.36 -1.23
C LEU A 93 -0.45 29.12 -2.48
N ASN A 94 -0.76 28.63 -3.67
CA ASN A 94 -0.26 29.18 -4.95
C ASN A 94 1.29 29.18 -5.05
N LYS A 95 1.97 28.28 -4.34
CA LYS A 95 3.40 28.04 -4.42
C LYS A 95 3.74 27.07 -5.57
N ARG A 96 3.33 27.43 -6.79
CA ARG A 96 3.24 26.54 -7.94
C ARG A 96 4.48 25.71 -8.21
N ARG A 97 5.67 26.35 -8.27
CA ARG A 97 6.94 25.64 -8.51
C ARG A 97 7.28 24.62 -7.43
N ALA A 98 7.04 24.98 -6.16
CA ALA A 98 7.27 24.09 -5.05
C ALA A 98 6.29 22.89 -5.07
N ALA A 99 5.03 23.15 -5.37
CA ALA A 99 4.01 22.12 -5.49
C ALA A 99 4.35 21.10 -6.60
N VAL A 100 4.77 21.58 -7.77
CA VAL A 100 5.21 20.70 -8.87
C VAL A 100 6.43 19.89 -8.46
N ALA A 101 7.41 20.48 -7.78
CA ALA A 101 8.60 19.76 -7.30
C ALA A 101 8.25 18.68 -6.28
N SER A 102 7.31 18.96 -5.36
CA SER A 102 6.84 17.97 -4.38
C SER A 102 6.06 16.84 -5.07
N LEU A 103 5.23 17.16 -6.07
CA LEU A 103 4.50 16.16 -6.85
C LEU A 103 5.44 15.27 -7.67
N ALA A 104 6.50 15.86 -8.25
CA ALA A 104 7.53 15.10 -8.94
C ALA A 104 8.27 14.15 -7.99
N ALA A 105 8.63 14.61 -6.80
CA ALA A 105 9.25 13.78 -5.78
C ALA A 105 8.35 12.60 -5.37
N TYR A 106 7.03 12.81 -5.26
CA TYR A 106 6.06 11.74 -5.04
C TYR A 106 6.13 10.65 -6.11
N VAL A 107 6.13 11.04 -7.39
CA VAL A 107 6.22 10.10 -8.52
C VAL A 107 7.61 9.45 -8.61
N ASP A 108 8.68 10.20 -8.33
CA ASP A 108 10.06 9.68 -8.31
C ASP A 108 10.29 8.62 -7.23
N CYS A 109 9.49 8.64 -6.16
CA CYS A 109 9.45 7.58 -5.15
C CYS A 109 8.71 6.31 -5.60
N GLY A 110 8.25 6.23 -6.85
CA GLY A 110 7.55 5.07 -7.41
C GLY A 110 6.03 5.08 -7.18
N ASN A 111 5.46 6.21 -6.78
CA ASN A 111 4.00 6.35 -6.68
C ASN A 111 3.41 6.74 -8.04
N CYS A 112 2.33 6.11 -8.42
CA CYS A 112 1.75 6.22 -9.74
C CYS A 112 0.22 6.37 -9.73
N ASP A 113 -0.32 7.08 -8.75
CA ASP A 113 -1.76 7.31 -8.61
C ASP A 113 -2.26 8.36 -9.63
N TYR A 114 -2.12 8.03 -10.92
CA TYR A 114 -2.44 8.89 -12.05
C TYR A 114 -3.85 9.47 -11.98
N SER A 115 -4.86 8.65 -11.68
CA SER A 115 -6.26 9.08 -11.61
C SER A 115 -6.48 10.17 -10.55
N TRP A 116 -5.87 10.02 -9.38
CA TRP A 116 -5.94 11.03 -8.32
C TRP A 116 -5.29 12.34 -8.76
N MET A 117 -4.12 12.27 -9.36
CA MET A 117 -3.40 13.47 -9.81
C MET A 117 -4.21 14.31 -10.79
N ILE A 118 -4.99 13.70 -11.67
CA ILE A 118 -5.80 14.43 -12.68
C ILE A 118 -7.15 14.90 -12.15
N GLU A 119 -7.68 14.29 -11.08
CA GLU A 119 -9.00 14.58 -10.54
C GLU A 119 -8.97 15.47 -9.30
N ASP A 120 -7.86 15.50 -8.56
CA ASP A 120 -7.74 16.20 -7.28
C ASP A 120 -7.82 17.72 -7.43
N PRO A 121 -8.86 18.38 -6.88
CA PRO A 121 -9.03 19.84 -6.97
C PRO A 121 -7.95 20.61 -6.19
N ASP A 122 -7.23 19.99 -5.26
CA ASP A 122 -6.15 20.67 -4.54
C ASP A 122 -4.95 20.97 -5.47
N LEU A 123 -4.84 20.26 -6.60
CA LEU A 123 -3.82 20.47 -7.60
C LEU A 123 -4.20 21.46 -8.71
N ASP A 124 -5.42 22.02 -8.71
CA ASP A 124 -5.91 22.89 -9.79
C ASP A 124 -4.99 24.07 -10.10
N ASN A 125 -4.39 24.67 -9.08
CA ASN A 125 -3.52 25.84 -9.25
C ASN A 125 -2.20 25.54 -9.99
N ILE A 126 -1.84 24.27 -10.16
CA ILE A 126 -0.61 23.85 -10.85
C ILE A 126 -0.84 23.11 -12.16
N ARG A 127 -2.09 22.83 -12.55
CA ARG A 127 -2.40 22.10 -13.78
C ARG A 127 -1.85 22.76 -15.05
N SER A 128 -1.74 24.09 -15.06
CA SER A 128 -1.18 24.86 -16.18
C SER A 128 0.37 24.88 -16.21
N GLU A 129 1.01 24.36 -15.18
CA GLU A 129 2.48 24.33 -15.13
C GLU A 129 3.01 23.18 -16.00
N ARG A 130 4.03 23.49 -16.82
CA ARG A 130 4.66 22.49 -17.70
C ARG A 130 5.16 21.26 -16.91
N GLY A 131 5.80 21.49 -15.76
CA GLY A 131 6.30 20.41 -14.91
C GLY A 131 5.19 19.51 -14.33
N TYR A 132 3.97 20.05 -14.13
CA TYR A 132 2.82 19.22 -13.76
C TYR A 132 2.48 18.23 -14.87
N ALA A 133 2.37 18.69 -16.11
CA ALA A 133 2.06 17.82 -17.24
C ALA A 133 3.11 16.70 -17.43
N GLU A 134 4.39 17.05 -17.30
CA GLU A 134 5.51 16.08 -17.37
C GLU A 134 5.43 15.04 -16.24
N THR A 135 5.11 15.47 -15.02
CA THR A 135 4.98 14.59 -13.86
C THR A 135 3.78 13.65 -13.98
N VAL A 136 2.64 14.18 -14.43
CA VAL A 136 1.41 13.39 -14.66
C VAL A 136 1.61 12.35 -15.76
N GLU A 137 2.31 12.70 -16.86
CA GLU A 137 2.60 11.71 -17.91
C GLU A 137 3.53 10.60 -17.40
N LYS A 138 4.52 10.92 -16.59
CA LYS A 138 5.37 9.93 -15.94
C LYS A 138 4.56 8.99 -15.04
N ALA A 139 3.63 9.52 -14.24
CA ALA A 139 2.73 8.71 -13.41
C ALA A 139 1.79 7.84 -14.25
N ARG A 140 1.32 8.35 -15.41
CA ARG A 140 0.49 7.61 -16.34
C ARG A 140 1.21 6.39 -16.93
N GLU A 141 2.46 6.57 -17.35
CA GLU A 141 3.29 5.50 -17.89
C GLU A 141 3.51 4.36 -16.89
N GLN A 142 3.42 4.65 -15.59
CA GLN A 142 3.64 3.70 -14.49
C GLN A 142 2.34 3.12 -13.92
N GLY A 143 1.26 3.89 -13.89
CA GLY A 143 0.05 3.59 -13.11
C GLY A 143 -1.27 3.58 -13.85
N ASP A 144 -1.36 4.12 -15.07
CA ASP A 144 -2.55 3.94 -15.91
C ASP A 144 -2.49 2.58 -16.62
N PHE A 145 -2.85 1.51 -15.90
CA PHE A 145 -2.79 0.15 -16.44
C PHE A 145 -3.61 -0.03 -17.72
N MET A 146 -4.71 0.71 -17.89
CA MET A 146 -5.50 0.63 -19.12
C MET A 146 -4.78 1.28 -20.29
N TRP A 147 -4.07 2.38 -20.05
CA TRP A 147 -3.23 3.01 -21.06
C TRP A 147 -2.03 2.12 -21.40
N ILE A 148 -1.35 1.57 -20.40
CA ILE A 148 -0.22 0.64 -20.56
C ILE A 148 -0.65 -0.56 -21.41
N LEU A 149 -1.79 -1.19 -21.10
CA LEU A 149 -2.33 -2.33 -21.85
C LEU A 149 -2.65 -1.97 -23.30
N ARG A 150 -3.13 -0.76 -23.56
CA ARG A 150 -3.40 -0.30 -24.95
C ARG A 150 -2.12 -0.05 -25.74
N GLN A 151 -1.00 0.28 -25.07
CA GLN A 151 0.31 0.45 -25.69
C GLN A 151 1.04 -0.89 -25.84
N ALA A 152 0.65 -1.92 -25.12
CA ALA A 152 1.26 -3.23 -25.18
C ALA A 152 1.09 -3.81 -26.59
N GLY A 153 2.16 -4.40 -27.10
CA GLY A 153 2.14 -5.16 -28.36
C GLY A 153 1.28 -6.43 -28.24
N PRO A 154 1.08 -7.14 -29.37
CA PRO A 154 0.41 -8.42 -29.33
C PRO A 154 1.16 -9.38 -28.40
N TYR A 155 0.39 -10.25 -27.74
CA TYR A 155 0.97 -11.30 -26.88
C TYR A 155 1.94 -12.17 -27.67
N ASP A 156 3.17 -12.31 -27.18
CA ASP A 156 4.15 -13.21 -27.77
C ASP A 156 3.85 -14.66 -27.35
N SER A 157 3.12 -15.35 -28.21
CA SER A 157 2.80 -16.77 -28.01
C SER A 157 4.00 -17.71 -28.20
N SER A 158 5.13 -17.20 -28.72
CA SER A 158 6.37 -17.96 -28.89
C SER A 158 7.31 -17.87 -27.68
N ALA A 159 7.01 -17.04 -26.71
CA ALA A 159 7.82 -16.89 -25.49
C ALA A 159 7.99 -18.25 -24.79
N PRO A 160 9.21 -18.61 -24.35
CA PRO A 160 9.45 -19.87 -23.66
C PRO A 160 8.60 -19.96 -22.37
N THR A 161 7.81 -21.01 -22.25
CA THR A 161 6.97 -21.29 -21.08
C THR A 161 7.61 -22.26 -20.10
N ASP A 162 8.84 -22.70 -20.36
CA ASP A 162 9.51 -23.74 -19.57
C ASP A 162 9.76 -23.36 -18.11
N SER A 163 9.83 -22.04 -17.81
CA SER A 163 9.95 -21.51 -16.46
C SER A 163 8.60 -21.31 -15.74
N LEU A 164 7.50 -21.44 -16.46
CA LEU A 164 6.17 -21.27 -15.87
C LEU A 164 5.70 -22.59 -15.25
N PRO A 165 5.08 -22.54 -14.06
CA PRO A 165 4.47 -23.73 -13.49
C PRO A 165 3.40 -24.26 -14.43
N ARG A 166 3.43 -25.57 -14.72
CA ARG A 166 2.39 -26.20 -15.54
C ARG A 166 1.07 -26.13 -14.77
N PHE A 167 0.11 -25.42 -15.34
CA PHE A 167 -1.24 -25.43 -14.81
C PHE A 167 -1.87 -26.81 -15.03
N ARG A 168 -2.40 -27.38 -13.97
CA ARG A 168 -3.15 -28.64 -14.00
C ARG A 168 -4.47 -28.45 -13.25
N TYR A 169 -5.54 -28.80 -13.90
CA TYR A 169 -6.81 -28.95 -13.21
C TYR A 169 -6.75 -30.15 -12.25
N ALA A 170 -7.33 -30.02 -11.07
CA ALA A 170 -7.58 -31.18 -10.23
C ALA A 170 -8.55 -32.15 -10.92
N ASP A 171 -8.50 -33.42 -10.51
CA ASP A 171 -9.46 -34.41 -11.01
C ASP A 171 -10.88 -33.96 -10.67
N PRO A 172 -11.82 -33.89 -11.62
CA PRO A 172 -13.21 -33.55 -11.35
C PRO A 172 -13.88 -34.40 -10.27
N ASN A 173 -13.36 -35.63 -10.04
CA ASN A 173 -13.82 -36.54 -9.00
C ASN A 173 -13.01 -36.47 -7.71
N ASP A 174 -12.13 -35.47 -7.57
CA ASP A 174 -11.43 -35.23 -6.32
C ASP A 174 -12.45 -35.08 -5.17
N ARG A 175 -12.23 -35.83 -4.08
CA ARG A 175 -13.18 -35.92 -2.95
C ARG A 175 -13.53 -34.57 -2.35
N ASP A 176 -12.55 -33.67 -2.25
CA ASP A 176 -12.76 -32.38 -1.63
C ASP A 176 -13.54 -31.46 -2.58
N LEU A 177 -13.30 -31.52 -3.88
CA LEU A 177 -14.07 -30.79 -4.87
C LEU A 177 -15.50 -31.27 -4.96
N VAL A 178 -15.73 -32.59 -4.98
CA VAL A 178 -17.09 -33.18 -4.97
C VAL A 178 -17.84 -32.77 -3.70
N ARG A 179 -17.19 -32.89 -2.54
CA ARG A 179 -17.79 -32.48 -1.24
C ARG A 179 -18.20 -31.00 -1.23
N VAL A 180 -17.36 -30.09 -1.71
CA VAL A 180 -17.67 -28.64 -1.78
C VAL A 180 -18.84 -28.40 -2.74
N ARG A 181 -18.83 -29.05 -3.90
CA ARG A 181 -19.88 -28.94 -4.92
C ARG A 181 -21.24 -29.39 -4.39
N GLU A 182 -21.29 -30.51 -3.69
CA GLU A 182 -22.52 -31.06 -3.08
C GLU A 182 -22.98 -30.21 -1.90
N TYR A 183 -22.06 -29.85 -0.99
CA TYR A 183 -22.38 -29.11 0.23
C TYR A 183 -23.06 -27.78 -0.05
N PHE A 184 -22.56 -27.03 -1.03
CA PHE A 184 -23.13 -25.75 -1.42
C PHE A 184 -24.13 -25.82 -2.57
N ASN A 185 -24.40 -27.03 -3.10
CA ASN A 185 -25.24 -27.23 -4.28
C ASN A 185 -24.84 -26.35 -5.46
N LEU A 186 -23.52 -26.35 -5.79
CA LEU A 186 -22.93 -25.43 -6.76
C LEU A 186 -23.52 -25.59 -8.17
N ASP A 187 -24.02 -26.79 -8.53
CA ASP A 187 -24.68 -27.02 -9.83
C ASP A 187 -25.96 -26.21 -9.97
N SER A 188 -26.76 -26.15 -8.90
CA SER A 188 -27.95 -25.32 -8.88
C SER A 188 -27.63 -23.83 -8.98
N ILE A 189 -26.57 -23.40 -8.28
CA ILE A 189 -26.09 -22.01 -8.31
C ILE A 189 -25.58 -21.64 -9.71
N ALA A 190 -24.79 -22.53 -10.34
CA ALA A 190 -24.30 -22.34 -11.68
C ALA A 190 -25.43 -22.21 -12.71
N GLY A 191 -26.49 -23.00 -12.54
CA GLY A 191 -27.64 -22.99 -13.43
C GLY A 191 -27.38 -23.68 -14.78
N SER A 192 -28.33 -23.51 -15.71
CA SER A 192 -28.35 -24.19 -17.01
C SER A 192 -27.86 -23.34 -18.21
N GLY A 193 -27.31 -22.17 -17.97
CA GLY A 193 -26.82 -21.28 -19.02
C GLY A 193 -25.55 -21.78 -19.73
N ASP A 194 -25.01 -20.96 -20.61
CA ASP A 194 -23.70 -21.18 -21.21
C ASP A 194 -22.58 -21.13 -20.16
N GLU A 195 -21.37 -21.50 -20.56
CA GLU A 195 -20.22 -21.56 -19.65
C GLU A 195 -19.94 -20.24 -18.95
N LEU A 196 -20.00 -19.14 -19.69
CA LEU A 196 -19.77 -17.79 -19.14
C LEU A 196 -20.83 -17.40 -18.10
N SER A 197 -22.09 -17.75 -18.37
CA SER A 197 -23.20 -17.53 -17.43
C SER A 197 -23.03 -18.34 -16.15
N LYS A 198 -22.60 -19.59 -16.25
CA LYS A 198 -22.31 -20.46 -15.09
C LYS A 198 -21.16 -19.90 -14.26
N ILE A 199 -20.06 -19.50 -14.90
CA ILE A 199 -18.90 -18.89 -14.23
C ILE A 199 -19.35 -17.61 -13.49
N ARG A 200 -20.10 -16.73 -14.14
CA ARG A 200 -20.60 -15.49 -13.53
C ARG A 200 -21.51 -15.74 -12.34
N ASN A 201 -22.39 -16.71 -12.42
CA ASN A 201 -23.27 -17.08 -11.31
C ASN A 201 -22.49 -17.59 -10.10
N LEU A 202 -21.48 -18.45 -10.34
CA LEU A 202 -20.60 -18.95 -9.28
C LEU A 202 -19.76 -17.82 -8.67
N MET A 203 -19.19 -16.93 -9.47
CA MET A 203 -18.45 -15.76 -8.99
C MET A 203 -19.33 -14.85 -8.11
N HIS A 204 -20.55 -14.57 -8.55
CA HIS A 204 -21.52 -13.79 -7.77
C HIS A 204 -21.84 -14.46 -6.44
N TRP A 205 -22.06 -15.78 -6.46
CA TRP A 205 -22.30 -16.54 -5.22
C TRP A 205 -21.10 -16.47 -4.27
N VAL A 206 -19.88 -16.72 -4.75
CA VAL A 206 -18.65 -16.65 -3.94
C VAL A 206 -18.50 -15.26 -3.31
N HIS A 207 -18.70 -14.21 -4.12
CA HIS A 207 -18.59 -12.81 -3.65
C HIS A 207 -19.56 -12.52 -2.48
N ASN A 208 -20.74 -13.15 -2.49
CA ASN A 208 -21.77 -12.94 -1.46
C ASN A 208 -21.76 -14.00 -0.36
N ALA A 209 -20.99 -15.09 -0.51
CA ALA A 209 -20.97 -16.17 0.47
C ALA A 209 -20.35 -15.74 1.81
N VAL A 210 -19.33 -14.89 1.75
CA VAL A 210 -18.65 -14.31 2.91
C VAL A 210 -18.28 -12.87 2.59
N ARG A 211 -18.46 -11.97 3.57
CA ARG A 211 -18.06 -10.57 3.43
C ARG A 211 -16.54 -10.46 3.37
N HIS A 212 -16.02 -9.61 2.48
CA HIS A 212 -14.62 -9.23 2.50
C HIS A 212 -14.31 -8.39 3.76
N ASP A 213 -13.20 -8.71 4.43
CA ASP A 213 -12.74 -8.02 5.63
C ASP A 213 -11.20 -8.01 5.66
N GLY A 214 -10.62 -6.94 5.14
CA GLY A 214 -9.16 -6.78 5.08
C GLY A 214 -8.48 -6.58 6.45
N GLY A 215 -9.26 -6.36 7.52
CA GLY A 215 -8.73 -6.13 8.86
C GLY A 215 -8.67 -7.38 9.75
N SER A 216 -9.30 -8.48 9.34
CA SER A 216 -9.37 -9.70 10.14
C SER A 216 -8.43 -10.79 9.61
N TYR A 217 -7.79 -11.54 10.52
CA TYR A 217 -7.05 -12.74 10.14
C TYR A 217 -7.98 -13.80 9.58
N ASN A 218 -7.54 -14.48 8.52
CA ASN A 218 -8.28 -15.62 8.00
C ASN A 218 -8.30 -16.77 9.02
N PRO A 219 -9.37 -17.58 9.04
CA PRO A 219 -9.37 -18.84 9.79
C PRO A 219 -8.22 -19.77 9.36
N ASP A 220 -7.72 -20.58 10.26
CA ASP A 220 -6.59 -21.50 9.99
C ASP A 220 -6.92 -22.57 8.94
N SER A 221 -8.18 -22.96 8.82
CA SER A 221 -8.61 -23.94 7.81
C SER A 221 -8.47 -23.38 6.40
N ARG A 222 -7.96 -24.21 5.50
CA ARG A 222 -7.94 -23.94 4.05
C ARG A 222 -9.08 -24.61 3.29
N ASN A 223 -9.96 -25.31 4.00
CA ASN A 223 -11.15 -25.93 3.40
C ASN A 223 -12.25 -24.90 3.20
N ALA A 224 -12.79 -24.78 2.01
CA ALA A 224 -13.79 -23.78 1.67
C ALA A 224 -15.08 -23.89 2.52
N ILE A 225 -15.49 -25.09 2.89
CA ILE A 225 -16.67 -25.32 3.74
C ILE A 225 -16.41 -24.74 5.13
N ASP A 226 -15.28 -25.12 5.75
CA ASP A 226 -14.94 -24.67 7.08
C ASP A 226 -14.79 -23.16 7.14
N LEU A 227 -14.11 -22.56 6.14
CA LEU A 227 -13.93 -21.11 6.03
C LEU A 227 -15.28 -20.38 6.01
N ILE A 228 -16.19 -20.80 5.15
CA ILE A 228 -17.51 -20.16 5.01
C ILE A 228 -18.35 -20.36 6.29
N GLU A 229 -18.35 -21.57 6.85
CA GLU A 229 -19.15 -21.87 8.05
C GLU A 229 -18.63 -21.13 9.30
N VAL A 230 -17.32 -21.04 9.48
CA VAL A 230 -16.73 -20.23 10.57
C VAL A 230 -17.12 -18.76 10.41
N CYS A 231 -17.00 -18.19 9.20
CA CYS A 231 -17.38 -16.81 8.95
C CYS A 231 -18.86 -16.54 9.22
N ARG A 232 -19.72 -17.46 8.83
CA ARG A 232 -21.18 -17.36 9.10
C ARG A 232 -21.48 -17.45 10.59
N LYS A 233 -20.89 -18.41 11.29
CA LYS A 233 -21.08 -18.63 12.73
C LYS A 233 -20.59 -17.43 13.55
N GLU A 234 -19.46 -16.89 13.21
CA GLU A 234 -18.82 -15.77 13.94
C GLU A 234 -19.25 -14.40 13.42
N ASN A 235 -20.11 -14.34 12.40
CA ASN A 235 -20.52 -13.10 11.72
C ASN A 235 -19.34 -12.20 11.32
N ARG A 236 -18.29 -12.80 10.78
CA ARG A 236 -17.05 -12.12 10.35
C ARG A 236 -16.83 -12.29 8.84
N GLY A 237 -15.94 -11.46 8.31
CA GLY A 237 -15.44 -11.60 6.95
C GLY A 237 -14.15 -12.42 6.87
N ILE A 238 -13.59 -12.52 5.66
CA ILE A 238 -12.27 -13.05 5.36
C ILE A 238 -11.48 -12.05 4.49
N ASN A 239 -10.17 -12.10 4.58
CA ASN A 239 -9.24 -11.30 3.78
C ASN A 239 -8.82 -12.05 2.51
#